data_197e156fee939836bf97059fb804aa78
#
_entry.id   197e156fee939836bf97059fb804aa78
#
_cell.length_a   1.000
_cell.length_b   1.000
_cell.length_c   1.000
_cell.angle_alpha   90.00
_cell.angle_beta   90.00
_cell.angle_gamma   90.00
#
_symmetry.space_group_name_H-M   'P 1'
#
loop_
_entity.id
_entity.type
_entity.pdbx_description
1 polymer ?
#
loop_
_entity_poly.entity_id
_entity_poly.type
_entity_poly.pdbx_seq_one_letter_code
_entity_poly.pdbx_strand_id
1 'polypeptide(L)'
;MNILISVHNISHTRYCLSLSFLMPYYFKFYDNERDPRPSFTCALDSERCDGQNKNGQRCSRKCIIGTPYCWTHLLSKHHLRILPSTIANAGKGLFVVDKKQPEGAVIFKTGETVCPYGGDLIDKDTINERYGENTAPYGIQLSQNRYRDAGCARGVGSLINHDSRRANVAYSVDQRAKTVSIKAKRNLKNGEELFVSYGRVYRMNDGSKYTTTTKM
;
A
#
# COMPACT_ATOMS: atom_id res chain seq x y z
N MET A 1 -10.97 7.70 -11.03
CA MET A 1 -11.10 8.20 -9.65
C MET A 1 -9.71 8.48 -9.18
N ASN A 2 -9.36 9.76 -9.12
CA ASN A 2 -8.12 10.12 -8.51
C ASN A 2 -8.13 9.53 -7.11
N ILE A 3 -7.21 8.62 -6.82
CA ILE A 3 -6.80 8.45 -5.45
C ILE A 3 -6.09 9.77 -5.11
N LEU A 4 -6.88 10.81 -4.91
CA LEU A 4 -6.46 11.94 -4.13
C LEU A 4 -6.32 11.39 -2.72
N ILE A 5 -5.13 10.83 -2.43
CA ILE A 5 -4.57 11.04 -1.14
C ILE A 5 -4.37 12.56 -1.12
N SER A 6 -5.43 13.30 -0.82
CA SER A 6 -5.35 14.69 -0.46
C SER A 6 -4.65 14.73 0.89
N VAL A 7 -3.34 14.55 0.86
CA VAL A 7 -2.50 15.11 1.89
C VAL A 7 -2.50 16.59 1.56
N HIS A 8 -3.39 17.34 2.18
CA HIS A 8 -3.29 18.78 2.18
C HIS A 8 -1.86 19.15 2.56
N ASN A 9 -1.20 19.89 1.69
CA ASN A 9 0.07 20.53 1.92
C ASN A 9 0.06 21.18 3.30
N ILE A 10 0.67 20.54 4.27
CA ILE A 10 1.10 21.22 5.48
C ILE A 10 2.46 21.77 5.12
N SER A 11 2.48 23.05 4.80
CA SER A 11 3.66 23.89 4.68
C SER A 11 4.60 23.63 5.86
N HIS A 12 5.89 23.52 5.55
CA HIS A 12 6.95 23.49 6.53
C HIS A 12 6.83 24.69 7.49
N THR A 13 6.37 24.43 8.69
CA THR A 13 6.70 25.29 9.83
C THR A 13 6.95 24.35 11.03
N ARG A 14 8.17 24.43 11.53
CA ARG A 14 8.60 23.78 12.76
C ARG A 14 7.76 24.31 13.90
N TYR A 15 6.91 23.48 14.48
CA TYR A 15 6.51 23.58 15.88
C TYR A 15 6.25 22.18 16.42
N CYS A 16 7.23 21.72 17.19
CA CYS A 16 7.04 20.66 18.15
C CYS A 16 6.24 21.24 19.31
N LEU A 17 4.93 21.04 19.31
CA LEU A 17 4.10 21.23 20.49
C LEU A 17 3.17 20.03 20.61
N SER A 18 3.38 19.29 21.68
CA SER A 18 2.54 18.29 22.24
C SER A 18 1.12 18.80 22.45
N LEU A 19 0.17 18.34 21.64
CA LEU A 19 -1.22 18.27 22.03
C LEU A 19 -1.84 17.09 21.28
N SER A 20 -2.06 16.02 22.03
CA SER A 20 -2.74 14.80 21.68
C SER A 20 -4.23 15.07 21.39
N PHE A 21 -4.53 15.47 20.18
CA PHE A 21 -5.82 15.23 19.57
C PHE A 21 -5.58 14.26 18.41
N LEU A 22 -5.66 12.97 18.71
CA LEU A 22 -5.79 11.90 17.73
C LEU A 22 -7.13 12.09 17.02
N MET A 23 -7.16 12.96 16.02
CA MET A 23 -8.25 12.91 15.05
C MET A 23 -8.06 11.63 14.24
N PRO A 24 -9.02 10.70 14.22
CA PRO A 24 -8.97 9.56 13.33
C PRO A 24 -8.88 10.07 11.90
N TYR A 25 -7.89 9.60 11.14
CA TYR A 25 -7.81 9.92 9.72
C TYR A 25 -8.88 9.12 8.99
N TYR A 26 -9.90 9.80 8.48
CA TYR A 26 -10.93 9.19 7.64
C TYR A 26 -10.50 9.27 6.19
N PHE A 27 -10.38 8.12 5.53
CA PHE A 27 -10.27 8.07 4.07
C PHE A 27 -11.67 7.91 3.50
N LYS A 28 -12.09 8.90 2.73
CA LYS A 28 -13.35 8.85 2.03
C LYS A 28 -13.10 8.32 0.62
N PHE A 29 -13.64 7.15 0.32
CA PHE A 29 -13.64 6.60 -1.02
C PHE A 29 -14.87 7.14 -1.73
N TYR A 30 -14.66 8.03 -2.70
CA TYR A 30 -15.76 8.50 -3.53
C TYR A 30 -15.91 7.53 -4.69
N ASP A 31 -17.06 6.93 -4.83
CA ASP A 31 -17.50 6.36 -6.08
C ASP A 31 -18.09 7.49 -6.96
N ASN A 32 -18.06 7.30 -8.26
CA ASN A 32 -18.47 8.32 -9.23
C ASN A 32 -19.75 9.07 -8.83
N GLU A 33 -19.87 10.34 -9.23
CA GLU A 33 -21.04 11.23 -9.01
C GLU A 33 -22.41 10.62 -9.38
N ARG A 34 -22.45 9.42 -9.97
CA ARG A 34 -23.65 8.70 -10.40
C ARG A 34 -24.10 7.62 -9.41
N ASP A 35 -23.34 7.33 -8.35
CA ASP A 35 -23.69 6.29 -7.39
C ASP A 35 -24.08 6.92 -6.04
N PRO A 36 -25.39 6.87 -5.69
CA PRO A 36 -25.89 7.47 -4.45
C PRO A 36 -25.54 6.68 -3.17
N ARG A 37 -24.75 5.58 -3.28
CA ARG A 37 -24.39 4.77 -2.11
C ARG A 37 -23.57 5.58 -1.12
N PRO A 38 -23.72 5.34 0.20
CA PRO A 38 -22.92 6.00 1.20
C PRO A 38 -21.44 5.68 0.97
N SER A 39 -20.60 6.71 0.96
CA SER A 39 -19.15 6.52 0.80
C SER A 39 -18.63 5.73 1.99
N PHE A 40 -17.99 4.58 1.73
CA PHE A 40 -17.31 3.81 2.74
C PHE A 40 -16.14 4.59 3.32
N THR A 41 -16.05 4.65 4.63
CA THR A 41 -14.99 5.36 5.36
C THR A 41 -14.32 4.44 6.37
N CYS A 42 -13.00 4.53 6.49
CA CYS A 42 -12.23 3.85 7.53
C CYS A 42 -11.49 4.85 8.39
N ALA A 43 -11.48 4.58 9.70
CA ALA A 43 -10.49 5.19 10.58
C ALA A 43 -9.19 4.39 10.49
N LEU A 44 -8.08 5.07 10.18
CA LEU A 44 -6.74 4.48 10.22
C LEU A 44 -6.01 5.00 11.44
N ASP A 45 -5.82 4.13 12.43
CA ASP A 45 -5.14 4.46 13.66
C ASP A 45 -3.66 4.02 13.63
N SER A 46 -2.84 4.75 14.38
CA SER A 46 -1.43 4.41 14.57
C SER A 46 -1.28 3.56 15.83
N GLU A 47 -1.24 2.26 15.65
CA GLU A 47 -1.05 1.29 16.71
C GLU A 47 0.42 1.20 17.18
N ARG A 48 0.66 0.39 18.21
CA ARG A 48 2.00 0.07 18.65
C ARG A 48 2.67 -0.89 17.67
N CYS A 49 3.91 -0.61 17.32
CA CYS A 49 4.72 -1.39 16.38
C CYS A 49 4.86 -2.87 16.78
N ASP A 50 4.67 -3.78 15.83
CA ASP A 50 4.84 -5.23 16.03
C ASP A 50 6.30 -5.70 16.00
N GLY A 51 7.22 -4.80 15.69
CA GLY A 51 8.65 -5.11 15.73
C GLY A 51 9.15 -5.31 17.17
N GLN A 52 10.26 -6.02 17.30
CA GLN A 52 10.95 -6.22 18.58
C GLN A 52 12.22 -5.37 18.64
N ASN A 53 12.54 -4.90 19.83
CA ASN A 53 13.82 -4.26 20.13
C ASN A 53 14.94 -5.31 20.24
N LYS A 54 16.17 -4.84 20.49
CA LYS A 54 17.36 -5.72 20.65
C LYS A 54 17.24 -6.72 21.81
N ASN A 55 16.39 -6.43 22.78
CA ASN A 55 16.17 -7.27 23.97
C ASN A 55 14.99 -8.25 23.78
N GLY A 56 14.46 -8.39 22.57
CA GLY A 56 13.31 -9.26 22.28
C GLY A 56 11.94 -8.70 22.71
N GLN A 57 11.89 -7.54 23.38
CA GLN A 57 10.64 -6.91 23.80
C GLN A 57 9.95 -6.21 22.63
N ARG A 58 8.61 -6.18 22.63
CA ARG A 58 7.85 -5.44 21.63
C ARG A 58 8.24 -3.96 21.61
N CYS A 59 8.44 -3.42 20.43
CA CYS A 59 8.80 -2.02 20.23
C CYS A 59 7.78 -1.07 20.85
N SER A 60 8.24 -0.03 21.53
CA SER A 60 7.37 0.98 22.17
C SER A 60 6.88 2.07 21.22
N ARG A 61 7.43 2.14 20.00
CA ARG A 61 7.07 3.18 19.02
C ARG A 61 5.72 2.91 18.39
N LYS A 62 5.05 3.99 17.98
CA LYS A 62 3.85 3.88 17.14
C LYS A 62 4.23 3.45 15.72
N CYS A 63 3.32 2.73 15.07
CA CYS A 63 3.43 2.36 13.66
C CYS A 63 3.33 3.58 12.75
N ILE A 64 3.72 3.41 11.52
CA ILE A 64 3.29 4.27 10.43
C ILE A 64 1.81 3.95 10.20
N ILE A 65 0.97 4.97 10.09
CA ILE A 65 -0.48 4.79 9.90
C ILE A 65 -0.76 3.78 8.79
N GLY A 66 -1.58 2.79 9.11
CA GLY A 66 -1.97 1.74 8.17
C GLY A 66 -0.90 0.65 7.95
N THR A 67 0.18 0.60 8.73
CA THR A 67 1.17 -0.48 8.68
C THR A 67 1.45 -1.06 10.06
N PRO A 68 1.90 -2.31 10.18
CA PRO A 68 2.22 -2.91 11.48
C PRO A 68 3.60 -2.49 12.03
N TYR A 69 4.36 -1.65 11.33
CA TYR A 69 5.74 -1.33 11.66
C TYR A 69 6.00 0.17 11.80
N CYS A 70 6.86 0.55 12.76
CA CYS A 70 7.45 1.87 12.78
C CYS A 70 8.56 2.00 11.72
N TRP A 71 8.98 3.21 11.41
CA TRP A 71 10.03 3.51 10.43
C TRP A 71 11.31 2.68 10.58
N THR A 72 11.74 2.47 11.84
CA THR A 72 12.95 1.72 12.14
C THR A 72 12.79 0.25 11.78
N HIS A 73 11.66 -0.35 12.15
CA HIS A 73 11.42 -1.78 11.90
C HIS A 73 11.07 -2.07 10.45
N LEU A 74 10.38 -1.17 9.77
CA LEU A 74 10.16 -1.29 8.33
C LEU A 74 11.51 -1.33 7.59
N LEU A 75 12.45 -0.43 7.96
CA LEU A 75 13.77 -0.42 7.36
C LEU A 75 14.63 -1.64 7.77
N SER A 76 14.75 -1.90 9.08
CA SER A 76 15.72 -2.89 9.57
C SER A 76 15.33 -4.34 9.35
N LYS A 77 14.03 -4.64 9.26
CA LYS A 77 13.51 -6.00 9.08
C LYS A 77 13.10 -6.30 7.64
N HIS A 78 12.68 -5.29 6.90
CA HIS A 78 12.11 -5.47 5.58
C HIS A 78 12.88 -4.78 4.47
N HIS A 79 13.95 -4.05 4.79
CA HIS A 79 14.72 -3.26 3.81
C HIS A 79 13.83 -2.34 2.98
N LEU A 80 12.79 -1.76 3.61
CA LEU A 80 11.81 -0.92 2.95
C LEU A 80 11.70 0.45 3.62
N ARG A 81 11.48 1.49 2.83
CA ARG A 81 11.16 2.85 3.28
C ARG A 81 10.04 3.46 2.47
N ILE A 82 9.24 4.29 3.13
CA ILE A 82 8.23 5.13 2.49
C ILE A 82 8.89 6.49 2.24
N LEU A 83 9.02 6.85 0.97
CA LEU A 83 9.61 8.11 0.50
C LEU A 83 8.66 8.80 -0.48
N PRO A 84 8.90 10.07 -0.88
CA PRO A 84 8.18 10.68 -1.98
C PRO A 84 8.28 9.81 -3.23
N SER A 85 7.14 9.56 -3.90
CA SER A 85 7.12 8.77 -5.12
C SER A 85 7.82 9.48 -6.27
N THR A 86 8.42 8.71 -7.17
CA THR A 86 8.95 9.20 -8.45
C THR A 86 7.85 9.46 -9.49
N ILE A 87 6.60 9.06 -9.20
CA ILE A 87 5.43 9.43 -9.99
C ILE A 87 4.95 10.80 -9.52
N ALA A 88 4.87 11.74 -10.45
CA ALA A 88 4.33 13.07 -10.15
C ALA A 88 2.92 12.97 -9.54
N ASN A 89 2.69 13.72 -8.47
CA ASN A 89 1.42 13.78 -7.75
C ASN A 89 0.93 12.47 -7.10
N ALA A 90 1.71 11.38 -7.11
CA ALA A 90 1.34 10.13 -6.44
C ALA A 90 1.62 10.13 -4.92
N GLY A 91 2.14 11.23 -4.37
CA GLY A 91 2.43 11.36 -2.95
C GLY A 91 3.61 10.51 -2.50
N LYS A 92 3.37 9.45 -1.76
CA LYS A 92 4.42 8.55 -1.24
C LYS A 92 4.45 7.23 -2.01
N GLY A 93 5.62 6.61 -2.06
CA GLY A 93 5.86 5.28 -2.60
C GLY A 93 6.69 4.44 -1.65
N LEU A 94 6.80 3.15 -1.94
CA LEU A 94 7.59 2.20 -1.18
C LEU A 94 8.90 1.93 -1.91
N PHE A 95 10.02 2.05 -1.21
CA PHE A 95 11.38 1.94 -1.77
C PHE A 95 12.15 0.83 -1.09
N VAL A 96 12.99 0.15 -1.87
CA VAL A 96 13.99 -0.79 -1.35
C VAL A 96 15.17 0.01 -0.80
N VAL A 97 15.48 -0.17 0.47
CA VAL A 97 16.59 0.55 1.12
C VAL A 97 17.32 -0.35 2.10
N ASP A 98 18.61 -0.56 1.88
CA ASP A 98 19.54 -1.10 2.88
C ASP A 98 20.71 -0.14 3.09
N LYS A 99 20.80 0.40 4.30
CA LYS A 99 21.87 1.37 4.66
C LYS A 99 23.28 0.76 4.69
N LYS A 100 23.38 -0.57 4.71
CA LYS A 100 24.67 -1.30 4.76
C LYS A 100 25.20 -1.63 3.38
N GLN A 101 24.37 -1.46 2.34
CA GLN A 101 24.69 -1.77 0.96
C GLN A 101 24.81 -0.48 0.14
N PRO A 102 25.70 -0.44 -0.85
CA PRO A 102 25.79 0.70 -1.75
C PRO A 102 24.53 0.84 -2.60
N GLU A 103 24.32 2.01 -3.14
CA GLU A 103 23.26 2.26 -4.13
C GLU A 103 23.41 1.31 -5.32
N GLY A 104 22.31 0.78 -5.81
CA GLY A 104 22.29 -0.17 -6.91
C GLY A 104 22.65 -1.63 -6.56
N ALA A 105 23.07 -1.92 -5.33
CA ALA A 105 23.26 -3.31 -4.89
C ALA A 105 21.94 -4.08 -4.90
N VAL A 106 21.98 -5.36 -5.27
CA VAL A 106 20.79 -6.22 -5.26
C VAL A 106 20.41 -6.56 -3.82
N ILE A 107 19.20 -6.18 -3.43
CA ILE A 107 18.64 -6.44 -2.09
C ILE A 107 17.66 -7.61 -2.12
N PHE A 108 16.82 -7.70 -3.15
CA PHE A 108 15.92 -8.84 -3.36
C PHE A 108 16.20 -9.46 -4.73
N LYS A 109 16.28 -10.77 -4.76
CA LYS A 109 16.42 -11.54 -6.01
C LYS A 109 15.04 -11.78 -6.64
N THR A 110 15.04 -12.08 -7.93
CA THR A 110 13.85 -12.47 -8.67
C THR A 110 13.10 -13.61 -7.94
N GLY A 111 11.79 -13.46 -7.77
CA GLY A 111 10.92 -14.44 -7.09
C GLY A 111 10.87 -14.33 -5.56
N GLU A 112 11.79 -13.60 -4.94
CA GLU A 112 11.76 -13.41 -3.48
C GLU A 112 10.54 -12.61 -3.03
N THR A 113 10.05 -12.94 -1.82
CA THR A 113 8.98 -12.20 -1.17
C THR A 113 9.55 -10.92 -0.57
N VAL A 114 9.03 -9.78 -1.02
CA VAL A 114 9.44 -8.45 -0.56
C VAL A 114 8.69 -8.06 0.71
N CYS A 115 7.38 -8.24 0.72
CA CYS A 115 6.53 -7.94 1.89
C CYS A 115 5.15 -8.59 1.75
N PRO A 116 4.39 -8.72 2.86
CA PRO A 116 3.00 -9.13 2.78
C PRO A 116 2.11 -8.00 2.25
N TYR A 117 1.00 -8.37 1.63
CA TYR A 117 -0.14 -7.51 1.38
C TYR A 117 -1.17 -7.76 2.48
N GLY A 118 -1.32 -6.80 3.39
CA GLY A 118 -2.28 -6.88 4.50
C GLY A 118 -3.72 -6.68 4.06
N GLY A 119 -4.61 -6.60 5.02
CA GLY A 119 -6.01 -6.29 4.80
C GLY A 119 -6.97 -7.26 5.48
N ASP A 120 -8.24 -6.88 5.52
CA ASP A 120 -9.33 -7.72 6.00
C ASP A 120 -9.61 -8.85 5.01
N LEU A 121 -9.94 -10.03 5.52
CA LEU A 121 -10.46 -11.11 4.70
C LEU A 121 -11.98 -11.00 4.67
N ILE A 122 -12.52 -10.57 3.54
CA ILE A 122 -13.95 -10.33 3.35
C ILE A 122 -14.51 -11.11 2.17
N ASP A 123 -15.83 -11.23 2.11
CA ASP A 123 -16.53 -11.84 0.99
C ASP A 123 -16.94 -10.82 -0.09
N LYS A 124 -17.58 -11.34 -1.15
CA LYS A 124 -18.01 -10.52 -2.27
C LYS A 124 -19.09 -9.51 -1.89
N ASP A 125 -20.00 -9.88 -1.01
CA ASP A 125 -21.10 -9.00 -0.60
C ASP A 125 -20.56 -7.82 0.18
N THR A 126 -19.68 -8.08 1.14
CA THR A 126 -19.00 -7.04 1.93
C THR A 126 -18.16 -6.11 1.07
N ILE A 127 -17.41 -6.62 0.07
CA ILE A 127 -16.61 -5.73 -0.79
C ILE A 127 -17.49 -4.88 -1.71
N ASN A 128 -18.60 -5.43 -2.19
CA ASN A 128 -19.58 -4.68 -2.98
C ASN A 128 -20.30 -3.63 -2.13
N GLU A 129 -20.62 -3.95 -0.88
CA GLU A 129 -21.19 -2.99 0.07
C GLU A 129 -20.23 -1.82 0.33
N ARG A 130 -18.93 -2.09 0.47
CA ARG A 130 -17.89 -1.07 0.71
C ARG A 130 -17.66 -0.17 -0.51
N TYR A 131 -17.55 -0.76 -1.70
CA TYR A 131 -17.00 -0.06 -2.87
C TYR A 131 -17.89 -0.08 -4.10
N GLY A 132 -19.02 -0.78 -4.05
CA GLY A 132 -19.81 -1.03 -5.23
C GLY A 132 -19.28 -2.17 -6.10
N GLU A 133 -19.97 -2.43 -7.21
CA GLU A 133 -19.67 -3.60 -8.05
C GLU A 133 -18.41 -3.43 -8.93
N ASN A 134 -17.95 -2.21 -9.14
CA ASN A 134 -16.99 -1.89 -10.20
C ASN A 134 -15.59 -1.47 -9.70
N THR A 135 -15.44 -1.12 -8.44
CA THR A 135 -14.17 -0.60 -7.92
C THR A 135 -13.92 -1.05 -6.48
N ALA A 136 -12.77 -1.64 -6.23
CA ALA A 136 -12.26 -1.91 -4.90
C ALA A 136 -10.78 -1.49 -4.86
N PRO A 137 -10.49 -0.22 -4.53
CA PRO A 137 -9.14 0.36 -4.70
C PRO A 137 -8.03 -0.42 -4.01
N TYR A 138 -8.35 -1.10 -2.91
CA TYR A 138 -7.42 -1.91 -2.11
C TYR A 138 -7.80 -3.39 -2.06
N GLY A 139 -8.80 -3.81 -2.87
CA GLY A 139 -9.28 -5.18 -2.87
C GLY A 139 -8.48 -6.07 -3.81
N ILE A 140 -7.99 -7.21 -3.32
CA ILE A 140 -7.38 -8.25 -4.14
C ILE A 140 -8.24 -9.50 -4.04
N GLN A 141 -8.73 -9.97 -5.19
CA GLN A 141 -9.52 -11.19 -5.27
C GLN A 141 -8.63 -12.42 -5.04
N LEU A 142 -9.01 -13.25 -4.07
CA LEU A 142 -8.33 -14.51 -3.77
C LEU A 142 -9.02 -15.69 -4.44
N SER A 143 -10.35 -15.66 -4.48
CA SER A 143 -11.21 -16.67 -5.13
C SER A 143 -12.52 -16.01 -5.55
N GLN A 144 -13.44 -16.79 -6.10
CA GLN A 144 -14.72 -16.27 -6.58
C GLN A 144 -15.49 -15.45 -5.54
N ASN A 145 -15.40 -15.81 -4.25
CA ASN A 145 -16.13 -15.15 -3.15
C ASN A 145 -15.22 -14.75 -1.97
N ARG A 146 -13.93 -14.49 -2.20
CA ARG A 146 -13.02 -14.06 -1.13
C ARG A 146 -12.06 -13.01 -1.63
N TYR A 147 -11.89 -11.98 -0.82
CA TYR A 147 -11.05 -10.83 -1.10
C TYR A 147 -10.17 -10.49 0.09
N ARG A 148 -8.99 -9.97 -0.18
CA ARG A 148 -8.13 -9.32 0.80
C ARG A 148 -8.27 -7.81 0.57
N ASP A 149 -8.90 -7.11 1.50
CA ASP A 149 -9.15 -5.66 1.41
C ASP A 149 -8.25 -4.88 2.37
N ALA A 150 -7.31 -4.14 1.83
CA ALA A 150 -6.39 -3.30 2.59
C ALA A 150 -6.91 -1.86 2.79
N GLY A 151 -8.18 -1.60 2.60
CA GLY A 151 -8.77 -0.27 2.80
C GLY A 151 -8.61 0.24 4.23
N CYS A 152 -8.96 -0.60 5.21
CA CYS A 152 -8.91 -0.26 6.64
C CYS A 152 -7.70 -0.87 7.35
N ALA A 153 -7.47 -2.15 7.17
CA ALA A 153 -6.34 -2.87 7.79
C ALA A 153 -5.16 -2.95 6.81
N ARG A 154 -4.42 -1.87 6.63
CA ARG A 154 -3.35 -1.80 5.64
C ARG A 154 -2.14 -2.63 6.04
N GLY A 155 -1.55 -3.30 5.05
CA GLY A 155 -0.21 -3.85 5.15
C GLY A 155 0.79 -3.03 4.34
N VAL A 156 2.08 -3.36 4.48
CA VAL A 156 3.17 -2.64 3.79
C VAL A 156 2.99 -2.66 2.27
N GLY A 157 2.55 -3.80 1.71
CA GLY A 157 2.36 -3.97 0.27
C GLY A 157 1.27 -3.06 -0.34
N SER A 158 0.32 -2.55 0.47
CA SER A 158 -0.70 -1.63 -0.02
C SER A 158 -0.19 -0.21 -0.29
N LEU A 159 1.06 0.08 0.05
CA LEU A 159 1.73 1.36 -0.18
C LEU A 159 2.49 1.41 -1.51
N ILE A 160 2.47 0.34 -2.29
CA ILE A 160 3.15 0.26 -3.59
C ILE A 160 2.27 0.91 -4.64
N ASN A 161 2.84 1.87 -5.36
CA ASN A 161 2.14 2.59 -6.42
C ASN A 161 1.94 1.73 -7.68
N HIS A 162 0.92 2.11 -8.45
CA HIS A 162 0.67 1.53 -9.77
C HIS A 162 1.57 2.16 -10.83
N ASP A 163 2.31 1.31 -11.55
CA ASP A 163 2.87 1.63 -12.85
C ASP A 163 3.09 0.32 -13.61
N SER A 164 2.23 0.02 -14.59
CA SER A 164 2.29 -1.23 -15.33
C SER A 164 3.55 -1.36 -16.20
N ARG A 165 4.13 -0.24 -16.63
CA ARG A 165 5.34 -0.21 -17.48
C ARG A 165 6.62 -0.42 -16.66
N ARG A 166 6.67 0.15 -15.44
CA ARG A 166 7.80 0.03 -14.51
C ARG A 166 7.61 -1.08 -13.48
N ALA A 167 6.51 -1.86 -13.54
CA ALA A 167 6.18 -2.88 -12.54
C ALA A 167 7.34 -3.86 -12.34
N ASN A 168 7.99 -3.74 -11.18
CA ASN A 168 9.14 -4.55 -10.75
C ASN A 168 8.77 -5.57 -9.67
N VAL A 169 7.54 -5.49 -9.15
CA VAL A 169 6.95 -6.50 -8.28
C VAL A 169 5.58 -6.95 -8.78
N ALA A 170 5.08 -8.05 -8.23
CA ALA A 170 3.76 -8.59 -8.54
C ALA A 170 3.08 -9.15 -7.30
N TYR A 171 1.74 -9.18 -7.32
CA TYR A 171 0.94 -9.90 -6.33
C TYR A 171 1.12 -11.41 -6.53
N SER A 172 1.32 -12.12 -5.43
CA SER A 172 1.31 -13.59 -5.38
C SER A 172 0.22 -14.02 -4.40
N VAL A 173 -0.83 -14.62 -4.93
CA VAL A 173 -1.99 -15.07 -4.15
C VAL A 173 -1.81 -16.53 -3.78
N ASP A 174 -1.88 -16.82 -2.49
CA ASP A 174 -2.06 -18.17 -1.97
C ASP A 174 -3.52 -18.35 -1.57
N GLN A 175 -4.29 -19.03 -2.42
CA GLN A 175 -5.72 -19.26 -2.19
C GLN A 175 -5.98 -20.18 -1.00
N ARG A 176 -5.08 -21.14 -0.73
CA ARG A 176 -5.21 -22.10 0.38
C ARG A 176 -4.98 -21.40 1.72
N ALA A 177 -3.89 -20.66 1.83
CA ALA A 177 -3.57 -19.86 3.02
C ALA A 177 -4.38 -18.57 3.12
N LYS A 178 -5.13 -18.20 2.06
CA LYS A 178 -5.87 -16.92 1.97
C LYS A 178 -4.99 -15.71 2.20
N THR A 179 -3.76 -15.76 1.71
CA THR A 179 -2.77 -14.69 1.86
C THR A 179 -2.36 -14.12 0.52
N VAL A 180 -1.87 -12.88 0.56
CA VAL A 180 -1.26 -12.21 -0.58
C VAL A 180 0.11 -11.71 -0.17
N SER A 181 1.09 -11.95 -1.00
CA SER A 181 2.44 -11.42 -0.85
C SER A 181 2.86 -10.64 -2.09
N ILE A 182 3.80 -9.74 -1.89
CA ILE A 182 4.47 -9.01 -2.97
C ILE A 182 5.76 -9.73 -3.30
N LYS A 183 5.92 -10.15 -4.55
CA LYS A 183 7.13 -10.84 -5.03
C LYS A 183 7.88 -10.01 -6.06
N ALA A 184 9.20 -10.07 -6.00
CA ALA A 184 10.08 -9.45 -6.97
C ALA A 184 9.95 -10.11 -8.35
N LYS A 185 9.67 -9.35 -9.41
CA LYS A 185 9.64 -9.84 -10.80
C LYS A 185 11.03 -9.92 -11.42
N ARG A 186 11.96 -9.17 -10.89
CA ARG A 186 13.38 -9.12 -11.23
C ARG A 186 14.20 -8.83 -9.98
N ASN A 187 15.51 -8.84 -10.10
CA ASN A 187 16.36 -8.35 -9.03
C ASN A 187 16.02 -6.88 -8.70
N LEU A 188 15.76 -6.59 -7.43
CA LEU A 188 15.47 -5.25 -6.93
C LEU A 188 16.71 -4.68 -6.27
N LYS A 189 17.04 -3.45 -6.62
CA LYS A 189 18.26 -2.78 -6.18
C LYS A 189 17.98 -1.78 -5.07
N ASN A 190 19.01 -1.52 -4.28
CA ASN A 190 19.01 -0.47 -3.26
C ASN A 190 18.74 0.89 -3.91
N GLY A 191 17.76 1.63 -3.39
CA GLY A 191 17.30 2.92 -3.90
C GLY A 191 16.09 2.85 -4.85
N GLU A 192 15.68 1.66 -5.32
CA GLU A 192 14.57 1.55 -6.27
C GLU A 192 13.19 1.73 -5.59
N GLU A 193 12.30 2.47 -6.25
CA GLU A 193 10.87 2.47 -5.94
C GLU A 193 10.21 1.19 -6.46
N LEU A 194 9.30 0.65 -5.64
CA LEU A 194 8.50 -0.50 -6.01
C LEU A 194 7.25 -0.05 -6.76
N PHE A 195 6.98 -0.74 -7.87
CA PHE A 195 5.78 -0.56 -8.68
C PHE A 195 5.11 -1.90 -8.96
N VAL A 196 3.79 -1.89 -8.92
CA VAL A 196 2.97 -3.06 -9.23
C VAL A 196 1.90 -2.70 -10.27
N SER A 197 1.44 -3.67 -11.04
CA SER A 197 0.24 -3.50 -11.85
C SER A 197 -1.00 -3.83 -11.01
N TYR A 198 -1.93 -2.88 -10.87
CA TYR A 198 -3.20 -3.10 -10.17
C TYR A 198 -4.21 -3.95 -10.99
N GLY A 199 -3.80 -4.42 -12.18
CA GLY A 199 -4.63 -5.24 -13.04
C GLY A 199 -5.26 -4.47 -14.20
N ARG A 200 -5.86 -5.22 -15.14
CA ARG A 200 -6.41 -4.64 -16.40
C ARG A 200 -7.70 -3.84 -16.19
N VAL A 201 -8.45 -4.17 -15.15
CA VAL A 201 -9.74 -3.53 -14.86
C VAL A 201 -9.60 -2.30 -13.96
N TYR A 202 -8.42 -2.07 -13.42
CA TYR A 202 -8.17 -0.89 -12.62
C TYR A 202 -8.17 0.36 -13.48
N ARG A 203 -9.06 1.28 -13.18
CA ARG A 203 -9.16 2.57 -13.87
C ARG A 203 -8.69 3.66 -12.92
N MET A 204 -7.65 4.37 -13.31
CA MET A 204 -7.30 5.63 -12.65
C MET A 204 -8.25 6.71 -13.14
N ASN A 205 -8.87 7.46 -12.23
CA ASN A 205 -9.76 8.58 -12.57
C ASN A 205 -8.98 9.90 -12.78
N ASP A 206 -7.85 9.82 -13.43
CA ASP A 206 -7.07 10.99 -13.85
C ASP A 206 -7.41 11.44 -15.27
N GLY A 207 -8.48 10.87 -15.86
CA GLY A 207 -8.83 11.11 -17.27
C GLY A 207 -7.94 10.36 -18.27
N SER A 208 -6.88 9.69 -17.82
CA SER A 208 -6.03 8.89 -18.70
C SER A 208 -6.72 7.55 -19.00
N LYS A 209 -7.14 7.37 -20.25
CA LYS A 209 -7.51 6.06 -20.77
C LYS A 209 -6.23 5.26 -20.97
N TYR A 210 -5.96 4.28 -20.09
CA TYR A 210 -4.96 3.26 -20.40
C TYR A 210 -5.46 2.43 -21.59
N THR A 211 -5.07 2.80 -22.77
CA THR A 211 -5.16 1.95 -23.95
C THR A 211 -4.09 0.86 -23.82
N THR A 212 -4.48 -0.29 -23.29
CA THR A 212 -3.70 -1.51 -23.50
C THR A 212 -3.77 -1.88 -24.99
N THR A 213 -2.79 -1.49 -25.75
CA THR A 213 -2.54 -2.09 -27.05
C THR A 213 -2.11 -3.53 -26.82
N THR A 214 -3.05 -4.43 -26.86
CA THR A 214 -2.76 -5.86 -27.05
C THR A 214 -2.31 -6.01 -28.49
N LYS A 215 -1.00 -6.09 -28.72
CA LYS A 215 -0.50 -6.71 -29.96
C LYS A 215 -0.79 -8.20 -29.84
N MET A 216 -1.64 -8.70 -30.75
CA MET A 216 -1.79 -10.12 -31.06
C MET A 216 -0.46 -10.67 -31.57
#